data_e76635475d202a801c710ab641df23cf
#
_entry.id   e76635475d202a801c710ab641df23cf
#
_cell.length_a   1.000
_cell.length_b   1.000
_cell.length_c   1.000
_cell.angle_alpha   90.00
_cell.angle_beta   90.00
_cell.angle_gamma   90.00
#
_symmetry.space_group_name_H-M   'P 1'
#
loop_
_entity.id
_entity.type
_entity.pdbx_description
1 polymer ?
#
loop_
_entity_poly.entity_id
_entity_poly.type
_entity_poly.pdbx_seq_one_letter_code
_entity_poly.pdbx_strand_id
1 'polypeptide(L)'
;MSARRQRQMCIRDRWSFAPKNVQPNKPHYLIINADESEPGTCKDREILRNEPHKLLEGCLISSFAVGANKCYIYIRGEYVREGEILQKAIDEAYENGLLGENAAKSGWSLDVYIHYGAGAYICGEETALLESLEGKRGLPRLKPPFPALIGLYGCPTIVNNVETVAVVPE
;
A
#
# COMPACT_ATOMS: atom_id res chain seq x y z
N MET A 1 -7.01 -21.73 14.57
CA MET A 1 -6.36 -20.40 14.70
C MET A 1 -7.32 -19.37 14.12
N SER A 2 -7.55 -18.22 14.80
CA SER A 2 -8.48 -17.22 14.27
C SER A 2 -7.87 -16.55 13.03
N ALA A 3 -8.71 -16.12 12.09
CA ALA A 3 -8.30 -15.39 10.87
C ALA A 3 -7.46 -14.14 11.21
N ARG A 4 -7.67 -13.55 12.38
CA ARG A 4 -6.91 -12.41 12.90
C ARG A 4 -5.44 -12.76 13.21
N ARG A 5 -5.15 -13.94 13.78
CA ARG A 5 -3.78 -14.42 14.00
C ARG A 5 -3.05 -14.75 12.70
N GLN A 6 -3.77 -15.28 11.72
CA GLN A 6 -3.21 -15.61 10.42
C GLN A 6 -2.85 -14.34 9.61
N ARG A 7 -3.64 -13.28 9.70
CA ARG A 7 -3.34 -11.97 9.11
C ARG A 7 -2.13 -11.31 9.77
N GLN A 8 -2.02 -11.33 11.09
CA GLN A 8 -0.87 -10.79 11.82
C GLN A 8 0.44 -11.54 11.52
N MET A 9 0.40 -12.86 11.35
CA MET A 9 1.55 -13.63 10.91
C MET A 9 2.00 -13.24 9.49
N CYS A 10 1.08 -13.07 8.55
CA CYS A 10 1.42 -12.64 7.19
C CYS A 10 2.06 -11.24 7.15
N ILE A 11 1.61 -10.29 7.97
CA ILE A 11 2.20 -8.94 8.07
C ILE A 11 3.62 -9.06 8.62
N ARG A 12 3.80 -9.70 9.77
CA ARG A 12 5.09 -9.86 10.42
C ARG A 12 6.11 -10.55 9.52
N ASP A 13 5.70 -11.63 8.85
CA ASP A 13 6.58 -12.37 7.96
C ASP A 13 6.96 -11.53 6.73
N ARG A 14 6.01 -10.84 6.10
CA ARG A 14 6.30 -9.96 4.96
C ARG A 14 7.24 -8.81 5.34
N TRP A 15 7.04 -8.18 6.48
CA TRP A 15 7.89 -7.08 6.94
C TRP A 15 9.28 -7.55 7.40
N SER A 16 9.41 -8.78 7.89
CA SER A 16 10.70 -9.36 8.27
C SER A 16 11.63 -9.61 7.07
N PHE A 17 11.07 -9.76 5.86
CA PHE A 17 11.83 -9.88 4.62
C PHE A 17 12.29 -8.54 4.04
N ALA A 18 11.74 -7.42 4.52
CA ALA A 18 12.20 -6.11 4.09
C ALA A 18 13.66 -5.91 4.50
N PRO A 19 14.55 -5.47 3.58
CA PRO A 19 15.93 -5.16 3.93
C PRO A 19 15.97 -4.07 4.99
N LYS A 20 16.70 -4.29 6.08
CA LYS A 20 16.80 -3.33 7.19
C LYS A 20 17.60 -2.07 6.85
N ASN A 21 18.43 -2.15 5.81
CA ASN A 21 19.30 -1.05 5.38
C ASN A 21 18.74 -0.44 4.09
N VAL A 22 18.15 0.75 4.20
CA VAL A 22 17.74 1.55 3.04
C VAL A 22 18.99 2.09 2.36
N GLN A 23 19.24 1.69 1.12
CA GLN A 23 20.35 2.22 0.32
C GLN A 23 19.91 3.54 -0.32
N PRO A 24 20.75 4.58 -0.35
CA PRO A 24 20.40 5.89 -0.93
C PRO A 24 19.88 5.81 -2.37
N ASN A 25 20.38 4.84 -3.14
CA ASN A 25 20.02 4.63 -4.56
C ASN A 25 18.91 3.58 -4.78
N LYS A 26 18.39 2.99 -3.71
CA LYS A 26 17.30 2.00 -3.78
C LYS A 26 16.24 2.31 -2.72
N PRO A 27 15.29 3.22 -3.02
CA PRO A 27 14.22 3.52 -2.10
C PRO A 27 13.36 2.28 -1.83
N HIS A 28 12.80 2.18 -0.64
CA HIS A 28 11.79 1.18 -0.33
C HIS A 28 10.41 1.74 -0.65
N TYR A 29 9.54 0.89 -1.16
CA TYR A 29 8.17 1.24 -1.48
C TYR A 29 7.18 0.47 -0.61
N LEU A 30 6.16 1.18 -0.14
CA LEU A 30 4.96 0.57 0.43
C LEU A 30 3.85 0.65 -0.62
N ILE A 31 3.21 -0.47 -0.90
CA ILE A 31 2.07 -0.53 -1.82
C ILE A 31 0.85 -1.03 -1.07
N ILE A 32 -0.22 -0.28 -1.17
CA ILE A 32 -1.53 -0.67 -0.65
C ILE A 32 -2.36 -1.21 -1.80
N ASN A 33 -2.66 -2.48 -1.73
CA ASN A 33 -3.52 -3.14 -2.71
C ASN A 33 -4.99 -2.85 -2.35
N ALA A 34 -5.59 -1.94 -3.11
CA ALA A 34 -7.00 -1.58 -3.07
C ALA A 34 -7.73 -2.01 -4.38
N ASP A 35 -7.16 -2.97 -5.10
CA ASP A 35 -7.83 -3.59 -6.25
C ASP A 35 -8.75 -4.73 -5.78
N GLU A 36 -9.91 -4.33 -5.27
CA GLU A 36 -10.93 -5.24 -4.76
C GLU A 36 -11.85 -5.67 -5.91
N SER A 37 -11.39 -6.64 -6.70
CA SER A 37 -12.07 -7.07 -7.93
C SER A 37 -12.79 -8.41 -7.78
N GLU A 38 -12.66 -9.12 -6.64
CA GLU A 38 -13.37 -10.36 -6.37
C GLU A 38 -14.88 -10.12 -6.25
N PRO A 39 -15.73 -10.79 -7.05
CA PRO A 39 -17.18 -10.63 -6.97
C PRO A 39 -17.73 -10.89 -5.56
N GLY A 40 -18.60 -9.99 -5.08
CA GLY A 40 -19.19 -10.05 -3.75
C GLY A 40 -18.32 -9.53 -2.61
N THR A 41 -17.09 -9.11 -2.87
CA THR A 41 -16.20 -8.50 -1.86
C THR A 41 -16.34 -6.98 -1.88
N CYS A 42 -16.55 -6.39 -0.70
CA CYS A 42 -16.74 -4.94 -0.55
C CYS A 42 -16.13 -4.36 0.74
N LYS A 43 -15.21 -5.08 1.38
CA LYS A 43 -14.60 -4.69 2.66
C LYS A 43 -13.65 -3.49 2.54
N ASP A 44 -12.80 -3.48 1.50
CA ASP A 44 -11.82 -2.42 1.27
C ASP A 44 -12.53 -1.13 0.84
N ARG A 45 -13.57 -1.26 0.02
CA ARG A 45 -14.42 -0.14 -0.39
C ARG A 45 -15.05 0.58 0.79
N GLU A 46 -15.57 -0.15 1.78
CA GLU A 46 -16.16 0.44 2.96
C GLU A 46 -15.13 1.19 3.83
N ILE A 47 -13.92 0.68 3.93
CA ILE A 47 -12.81 1.38 4.63
C ILE A 47 -12.46 2.68 3.90
N LEU A 48 -12.31 2.63 2.58
CA LEU A 48 -11.98 3.81 1.76
C LEU A 48 -13.04 4.91 1.87
N ARG A 49 -14.33 4.54 2.01
CA ARG A 49 -15.45 5.48 2.14
C ARG A 49 -15.56 6.10 3.52
N ASN A 50 -15.41 5.30 4.57
CA ASN A 50 -15.79 5.69 5.92
C ASN A 50 -14.59 5.99 6.82
N GLU A 51 -13.42 5.38 6.56
CA GLU A 51 -12.24 5.47 7.41
C GLU A 51 -10.94 5.74 6.62
N PRO A 52 -10.93 6.67 5.62
CA PRO A 52 -9.75 6.92 4.80
C PRO A 52 -8.56 7.42 5.63
N HIS A 53 -8.79 8.25 6.66
CA HIS A 53 -7.72 8.77 7.52
C HIS A 53 -7.08 7.66 8.36
N LYS A 54 -7.86 6.67 8.82
CA LYS A 54 -7.33 5.50 9.53
C LYS A 54 -6.41 4.67 8.64
N LEU A 55 -6.76 4.54 7.35
CA LEU A 55 -5.88 3.91 6.38
C LEU A 55 -4.56 4.69 6.22
N LEU A 56 -4.63 6.04 6.13
CA LEU A 56 -3.44 6.88 5.99
C LEU A 56 -2.53 6.81 7.23
N GLU A 57 -3.11 6.77 8.43
CA GLU A 57 -2.36 6.52 9.67
C GLU A 57 -1.65 5.16 9.62
N GLY A 58 -2.36 4.10 9.21
CA GLY A 58 -1.77 2.78 9.00
C GLY A 58 -0.66 2.79 7.96
N CYS A 59 -0.78 3.57 6.88
CA CYS A 59 0.29 3.77 5.89
C CYS A 59 1.52 4.41 6.52
N LEU A 60 1.35 5.44 7.34
CA LEU A 60 2.46 6.12 8.01
C LEU A 60 3.22 5.17 8.95
N ILE A 61 2.50 4.46 9.82
CA ILE A 61 3.08 3.49 10.75
C ILE A 61 3.79 2.36 9.98
N SER A 62 3.14 1.81 8.96
CA SER A 62 3.71 0.73 8.14
C SER A 62 4.95 1.20 7.38
N SER A 63 4.93 2.40 6.81
CA SER A 63 6.05 2.98 6.07
C SER A 63 7.28 3.14 6.96
N PHE A 64 7.09 3.64 8.17
CA PHE A 64 8.15 3.75 9.17
C PHE A 64 8.73 2.37 9.51
N ALA A 65 7.89 1.37 9.75
CA ALA A 65 8.30 0.04 10.14
C ALA A 65 9.12 -0.69 9.04
N VAL A 66 8.83 -0.45 7.75
CA VAL A 66 9.52 -1.10 6.61
C VAL A 66 10.57 -0.21 5.95
N GLY A 67 10.75 1.03 6.43
CA GLY A 67 11.72 1.96 5.88
C GLY A 67 11.33 2.55 4.52
N ALA A 68 10.04 2.69 4.23
CA ALA A 68 9.53 3.22 2.96
C ALA A 68 9.14 4.69 3.07
N ASN A 69 9.66 5.54 2.18
CA ASN A 69 9.32 6.97 2.12
C ASN A 69 8.25 7.28 1.07
N LYS A 70 7.85 6.31 0.28
CA LYS A 70 6.80 6.44 -0.75
C LYS A 70 5.80 5.31 -0.64
N CYS A 71 4.53 5.71 -0.62
CA CYS A 71 3.40 4.79 -0.58
C CYS A 71 2.53 5.01 -1.82
N TYR A 72 2.22 3.94 -2.54
CA TYR A 72 1.23 3.96 -3.61
C TYR A 72 0.00 3.17 -3.17
N ILE A 73 -1.16 3.80 -3.25
CA ILE A 73 -2.45 3.12 -3.05
C ILE A 73 -2.99 2.79 -4.44
N TYR A 74 -2.90 1.52 -4.82
CA TYR A 74 -3.40 1.03 -6.10
C TYR A 74 -4.87 0.70 -5.93
N ILE A 75 -5.74 1.57 -6.47
CA ILE A 75 -7.19 1.47 -6.34
C ILE A 75 -7.81 0.90 -7.61
N ARG A 76 -8.81 0.06 -7.46
CA ARG A 76 -9.62 -0.44 -8.58
C ARG A 76 -10.18 0.72 -9.41
N GLY A 77 -10.02 0.65 -10.74
CA GLY A 77 -10.40 1.75 -11.64
C GLY A 77 -11.86 2.18 -11.55
N GLU A 78 -12.77 1.27 -11.20
CA GLU A 78 -14.20 1.54 -11.03
C GLU A 78 -14.54 2.26 -9.72
N TYR A 79 -13.59 2.36 -8.77
CA TYR A 79 -13.78 3.02 -7.48
C TYR A 79 -13.50 4.52 -7.55
N VAL A 80 -14.16 5.21 -8.49
CA VAL A 80 -13.96 6.65 -8.72
C VAL A 80 -14.32 7.45 -7.48
N ARG A 81 -15.52 7.22 -6.91
CA ARG A 81 -15.97 7.94 -5.70
C ARG A 81 -15.07 7.69 -4.50
N GLU A 82 -14.65 6.44 -4.31
CA GLU A 82 -13.76 6.06 -3.23
C GLU A 82 -12.38 6.72 -3.39
N GLY A 83 -11.90 6.82 -4.61
CA GLY A 83 -10.67 7.52 -4.95
C GLY A 83 -10.74 9.02 -4.69
N GLU A 84 -11.86 9.68 -5.01
CA GLU A 84 -12.09 11.10 -4.70
C GLU A 84 -12.10 11.35 -3.19
N ILE A 85 -12.77 10.48 -2.41
CA ILE A 85 -12.81 10.57 -0.95
C ILE A 85 -11.40 10.38 -0.37
N LEU A 86 -10.66 9.38 -0.86
CA LEU A 86 -9.31 9.11 -0.43
C LEU A 86 -8.35 10.26 -0.79
N GLN A 87 -8.47 10.84 -2.00
CA GLN A 87 -7.65 11.97 -2.41
C GLN A 87 -7.88 13.17 -1.50
N LYS A 88 -9.15 13.47 -1.18
CA LYS A 88 -9.49 14.54 -0.24
C LYS A 88 -8.85 14.30 1.14
N ALA A 89 -8.90 13.07 1.64
CA ALA A 89 -8.28 12.72 2.92
C ALA A 89 -6.75 12.87 2.88
N ILE A 90 -6.12 12.54 1.75
CA ILE A 90 -4.68 12.75 1.54
C ILE A 90 -4.35 14.24 1.56
N ASP A 91 -5.11 15.07 0.84
CA ASP A 91 -4.91 16.50 0.79
C ASP A 91 -5.06 17.13 2.20
N GLU A 92 -6.11 16.76 2.93
CA GLU A 92 -6.32 17.17 4.33
C GLU A 92 -5.15 16.72 5.24
N ALA A 93 -4.60 15.54 5.03
CA ALA A 93 -3.46 15.04 5.81
C ALA A 93 -2.17 15.83 5.51
N TYR A 94 -1.93 16.21 4.26
CA TYR A 94 -0.81 17.10 3.91
C TYR A 94 -0.97 18.51 4.50
N GLU A 95 -2.15 19.09 4.42
CA GLU A 95 -2.46 20.42 4.98
C GLU A 95 -2.23 20.49 6.50
N ASN A 96 -2.51 19.38 7.19
CA ASN A 96 -2.31 19.27 8.64
C ASN A 96 -0.92 18.75 9.05
N GLY A 97 0.01 18.57 8.10
CA GLY A 97 1.37 18.09 8.37
C GLY A 97 1.44 16.65 8.89
N LEU A 98 0.43 15.84 8.56
CA LEU A 98 0.38 14.42 8.89
C LEU A 98 1.08 13.56 7.85
N LEU A 99 1.29 14.09 6.64
CA LEU A 99 2.05 13.49 5.53
C LEU A 99 3.11 14.47 5.02
N GLY A 100 3.99 14.00 4.13
CA GLY A 100 5.10 14.80 3.59
C GLY A 100 6.34 14.76 4.46
N GLU A 101 7.09 15.86 4.47
CA GLU A 101 8.30 16.01 5.28
C GLU A 101 7.97 16.06 6.78
N ASN A 102 8.71 15.27 7.59
CA ASN A 102 8.51 15.18 9.04
C ASN A 102 7.04 14.93 9.42
N ALA A 103 6.41 13.96 8.74
CA ALA A 103 5.01 13.59 8.90
C ALA A 103 4.65 13.38 10.38
N ALA A 104 3.54 14.00 10.82
CA ALA A 104 3.07 13.97 12.21
C ALA A 104 4.16 14.31 13.26
N LYS A 105 5.19 15.09 12.89
CA LYS A 105 6.35 15.44 13.74
C LYS A 105 7.15 14.23 14.23
N SER A 106 7.09 13.12 13.50
CA SER A 106 7.74 11.85 13.86
C SER A 106 9.23 11.76 13.50
N GLY A 107 9.76 12.72 12.75
CA GLY A 107 11.09 12.65 12.12
C GLY A 107 11.12 11.77 10.86
N TRP A 108 9.98 11.21 10.45
CA TRP A 108 9.83 10.38 9.25
C TRP A 108 9.13 11.17 8.14
N SER A 109 9.51 10.92 6.89
CA SER A 109 8.85 11.53 5.73
C SER A 109 8.16 10.47 4.91
N LEU A 110 6.90 10.74 4.52
CA LEU A 110 6.10 9.83 3.71
C LEU A 110 5.30 10.60 2.68
N ASP A 111 5.50 10.27 1.40
CA ASP A 111 4.62 10.69 0.31
C ASP A 111 3.64 9.59 -0.05
N VAL A 112 2.36 9.95 -0.21
CA VAL A 112 1.28 9.03 -0.58
C VAL A 112 0.69 9.44 -1.92
N TYR A 113 0.55 8.46 -2.81
CA TYR A 113 0.00 8.64 -4.16
C TYR A 113 -1.11 7.64 -4.43
N ILE A 114 -2.17 8.07 -5.12
CA ILE A 114 -3.20 7.16 -5.64
C ILE A 114 -2.83 6.80 -7.08
N HIS A 115 -2.95 5.52 -7.40
CA HIS A 115 -2.87 5.01 -8.76
C HIS A 115 -4.15 4.23 -9.09
N TYR A 116 -4.83 4.63 -10.15
CA TYR A 116 -6.04 3.96 -10.60
C TYR A 116 -5.68 2.81 -11.54
N GLY A 117 -6.14 1.60 -11.20
CA GLY A 117 -6.07 0.44 -12.08
C GLY A 117 -7.00 0.57 -13.30
N ALA A 118 -6.75 -0.26 -14.30
CA ALA A 118 -7.54 -0.28 -15.53
C ALA A 118 -8.65 -1.36 -15.52
N GLY A 119 -9.08 -1.84 -14.36
CA GLY A 119 -10.19 -2.79 -14.21
C GLY A 119 -9.83 -4.26 -14.45
N ALA A 120 -8.55 -4.60 -14.53
CA ALA A 120 -8.11 -5.98 -14.73
C ALA A 120 -8.04 -6.73 -13.38
N TYR A 121 -8.86 -7.79 -13.19
CA TYR A 121 -8.88 -8.64 -12.00
C TYR A 121 -7.49 -9.13 -11.58
N ILE A 122 -6.64 -9.51 -12.55
CA ILE A 122 -5.30 -10.04 -12.28
C ILE A 122 -4.39 -9.03 -11.56
N CYS A 123 -4.68 -7.72 -11.65
CA CYS A 123 -3.92 -6.69 -10.95
C CYS A 123 -4.16 -6.67 -9.42
N GLY A 124 -5.09 -7.49 -8.91
CA GLY A 124 -5.18 -7.85 -7.49
C GLY A 124 -4.06 -8.79 -7.00
N GLU A 125 -3.35 -9.48 -7.91
CA GLU A 125 -2.12 -10.22 -7.58
C GLU A 125 -0.95 -9.24 -7.44
N GLU A 126 -0.14 -9.39 -6.38
CA GLU A 126 0.88 -8.41 -5.98
C GLU A 126 1.89 -8.07 -7.09
N THR A 127 2.34 -9.04 -7.89
CA THR A 127 3.34 -8.80 -8.93
C THR A 127 2.75 -8.26 -10.21
N ALA A 128 1.52 -8.65 -10.57
CA ALA A 128 0.78 -8.06 -11.69
C ALA A 128 0.42 -6.58 -11.39
N LEU A 129 0.10 -6.27 -10.13
CA LEU A 129 -0.10 -4.91 -9.67
C LEU A 129 1.18 -4.07 -9.86
N LEU A 130 2.35 -4.61 -9.51
CA LEU A 130 3.64 -3.92 -9.70
C LEU A 130 3.93 -3.67 -11.17
N GLU A 131 3.70 -4.65 -12.07
CA GLU A 131 3.83 -4.47 -13.51
C GLU A 131 2.92 -3.35 -14.03
N SER A 132 1.68 -3.30 -13.54
CA SER A 132 0.72 -2.25 -13.87
C SER A 132 1.18 -0.86 -13.40
N LEU A 133 1.70 -0.75 -12.16
CA LEU A 133 2.29 0.48 -11.63
C LEU A 133 3.49 0.97 -12.45
N GLU A 134 4.26 0.04 -13.02
CA GLU A 134 5.39 0.34 -13.91
C GLU A 134 4.94 0.74 -15.34
N GLY A 135 3.64 0.82 -15.59
CA GLY A 135 3.08 1.15 -16.91
C GLY A 135 3.15 -0.01 -17.92
N LYS A 136 3.40 -1.22 -17.44
CA LYS A 136 3.45 -2.44 -18.24
C LYS A 136 2.11 -3.18 -18.22
N ARG A 137 1.98 -4.19 -19.08
CA ARG A 137 0.87 -5.12 -19.00
C ARG A 137 0.91 -5.86 -17.65
N GLY A 138 -0.21 -5.91 -16.92
CA GLY A 138 -0.34 -6.55 -15.62
C GLY A 138 -0.24 -8.08 -15.69
N LEU A 139 0.96 -8.59 -15.92
CA LEU A 139 1.26 -10.01 -15.93
C LEU A 139 2.02 -10.37 -14.65
N PRO A 140 1.62 -11.44 -13.93
CA PRO A 140 2.34 -11.90 -12.75
C PRO A 140 3.81 -12.23 -13.07
N ARG A 141 4.71 -11.89 -12.14
CA ARG A 141 6.13 -12.25 -12.21
C ARG A 141 6.35 -13.65 -11.63
N LEU A 142 7.36 -14.34 -12.12
CA LEU A 142 7.85 -15.57 -11.49
C LEU A 142 8.48 -15.25 -10.13
N LYS A 143 8.23 -16.08 -9.14
CA LYS A 143 8.83 -16.00 -7.81
C LYS A 143 9.69 -17.27 -7.57
N PRO A 144 10.91 -17.16 -7.00
CA PRO A 144 11.64 -15.96 -6.64
C PRO A 144 12.16 -15.18 -7.87
N PRO A 145 12.53 -13.87 -7.75
CA PRO A 145 12.62 -13.10 -6.50
C PRO A 145 11.28 -12.58 -5.99
N PHE A 146 11.16 -12.42 -4.67
CA PHE A 146 9.97 -11.85 -4.04
C PHE A 146 10.02 -10.31 -4.07
N PRO A 147 8.86 -9.62 -4.11
CA PRO A 147 8.79 -8.16 -4.16
C PRO A 147 9.54 -7.45 -3.01
N ALA A 148 9.60 -8.06 -1.83
CA ALA A 148 10.37 -7.52 -0.70
C ALA A 148 11.85 -7.28 -1.02
N LEU A 149 12.41 -8.00 -1.98
CA LEU A 149 13.79 -7.85 -2.45
C LEU A 149 13.88 -7.11 -3.79
N ILE A 150 13.02 -7.47 -4.74
CA ILE A 150 12.99 -6.94 -6.11
C ILE A 150 11.51 -6.72 -6.51
N GLY A 151 10.98 -5.55 -6.18
CA GLY A 151 9.60 -5.16 -6.44
C GLY A 151 9.49 -4.04 -7.48
N LEU A 152 8.84 -2.95 -7.11
CA LEU A 152 8.58 -1.79 -7.96
C LEU A 152 9.90 -1.16 -8.44
N TYR A 153 10.06 -1.02 -9.75
CA TYR A 153 11.30 -0.51 -10.40
C TYR A 153 12.58 -1.23 -9.94
N GLY A 154 12.48 -2.52 -9.60
CA GLY A 154 13.60 -3.30 -9.10
C GLY A 154 14.02 -2.98 -7.65
N CYS A 155 13.25 -2.18 -6.93
CA CYS A 155 13.50 -1.77 -5.56
C CYS A 155 12.72 -2.64 -4.55
N PRO A 156 13.19 -2.74 -3.30
CA PRO A 156 12.45 -3.43 -2.23
C PRO A 156 11.05 -2.86 -2.06
N THR A 157 10.04 -3.72 -2.09
CA THR A 157 8.63 -3.30 -2.07
C THR A 157 7.81 -4.22 -1.19
N ILE A 158 7.06 -3.63 -0.26
CA ILE A 158 6.09 -4.35 0.56
C ILE A 158 4.69 -4.06 0.03
N VAL A 159 3.95 -5.11 -0.29
CA VAL A 159 2.55 -5.01 -0.76
C VAL A 159 1.63 -5.54 0.33
N ASN A 160 0.69 -4.71 0.78
CA ASN A 160 -0.32 -5.08 1.78
C ASN A 160 -1.72 -4.70 1.29
N ASN A 161 -2.75 -5.43 1.74
CA ASN A 161 -4.14 -5.09 1.47
C ASN A 161 -4.60 -3.91 2.35
N VAL A 162 -5.63 -3.18 1.90
CA VAL A 162 -6.25 -2.05 2.61
C VAL A 162 -6.65 -2.42 4.04
N GLU A 163 -7.45 -3.47 4.22
CA GLU A 163 -7.91 -3.90 5.55
C GLU A 163 -6.74 -4.22 6.49
N THR A 164 -5.69 -4.84 5.94
CA THR A 164 -4.49 -5.19 6.69
C THR A 164 -3.80 -3.96 7.28
N VAL A 165 -3.73 -2.88 6.50
CA VAL A 165 -3.06 -1.63 6.91
C VAL A 165 -3.95 -0.77 7.78
N ALA A 166 -5.26 -0.73 7.50
CA ALA A 166 -6.22 0.04 8.28
C ALA A 166 -6.36 -0.42 9.75
N VAL A 167 -5.96 -1.66 10.07
CA VAL A 167 -5.98 -2.18 11.46
C VAL A 167 -4.64 -2.04 12.20
N VAL A 168 -3.61 -1.49 11.55
CA VAL A 168 -2.28 -1.28 12.17
C VAL A 168 -2.31 -0.26 13.31
N PRO A 169 -3.13 0.81 13.28
CA PRO A 169 -3.23 1.77 14.38
C PRO A 169 -3.86 1.20 15.66
N GLU A 170 -4.56 0.05 15.61
CA GLU A 170 -5.19 -0.65 16.75
C GLU A 170 -4.19 -1.56 17.48
#